data_5defc2bfaa8672c49c0cf09a37a3ef06
#
_entry.id   5defc2bfaa8672c49c0cf09a37a3ef06
#
_cell.length_a   1.000
_cell.length_b   1.000
_cell.length_c   1.000
_cell.angle_alpha   90.00
_cell.angle_beta   90.00
_cell.angle_gamma   90.00
#
_symmetry.space_group_name_H-M   'P 1'
#
loop_
_entity.id
_entity.type
_entity.pdbx_description
1 polymer ?
#
loop_
_entity_poly.entity_id
_entity_poly.type
_entity_poly.pdbx_seq_one_letter_code
_entity_poly.pdbx_strand_id
1 'polypeptide(L)'
;MGGLPWEDEVRRRLLEDYVFGLTGKERPRVLFVPTAVADAPDLTLWGYSALGDRARVSHVSFFPWPPPDLRKVALEQDVIFVSGGNTANALAIWRTHGFDQILHEAWEAGVVLTGWSAGMLCWFEAAVTDSFGPELQGMRDGLGFLPGSACPHYDGEAERRPVYTKLVAEGFPPGLAADDCVALRFDGTELAEVVTARPGADAYRVSAEGEEPIEARPLFSGP
;
A
#
# COMPACT_ATOMS: atom_id res chain seq x y z
N MET A 1 2.44 -2.23 -2.13
CA MET A 1 3.36 -1.93 -3.27
C MET A 1 4.35 -0.87 -2.81
N GLY A 2 5.66 -1.04 -3.07
CA GLY A 2 6.72 -0.08 -2.70
C GLY A 2 6.44 1.29 -3.28
N GLY A 3 6.43 1.40 -4.59
CA GLY A 3 6.04 2.60 -5.31
C GLY A 3 5.24 2.27 -6.56
N LEU A 4 4.38 3.18 -6.98
CA LEU A 4 3.60 3.04 -8.20
C LEU A 4 4.26 3.86 -9.32
N PRO A 5 4.54 3.28 -10.49
CA PRO A 5 5.19 3.99 -11.59
C PRO A 5 4.18 4.90 -12.32
N TRP A 6 4.01 6.13 -11.83
CA TRP A 6 3.01 7.07 -12.32
C TRP A 6 3.12 7.40 -13.81
N GLU A 7 4.35 7.56 -14.31
CA GLU A 7 4.65 7.93 -15.69
C GLU A 7 4.69 6.75 -16.64
N ASP A 8 4.77 5.51 -16.11
CA ASP A 8 4.83 4.28 -16.89
C ASP A 8 3.51 3.51 -16.76
N GLU A 9 2.57 3.85 -17.63
CA GLU A 9 1.25 3.21 -17.64
C GLU A 9 1.34 1.69 -17.82
N VAL A 10 2.28 1.19 -18.59
CA VAL A 10 2.43 -0.25 -18.87
C VAL A 10 2.76 -0.99 -17.58
N ARG A 11 3.78 -0.55 -16.87
CA ARG A 11 4.19 -1.16 -15.60
C ARG A 11 3.13 -1.00 -14.52
N ARG A 12 2.52 0.17 -14.45
CA ARG A 12 1.43 0.44 -13.52
C ARG A 12 0.27 -0.53 -13.75
N ARG A 13 -0.16 -0.72 -14.99
CA ARG A 13 -1.25 -1.65 -15.34
C ARG A 13 -0.93 -3.10 -14.98
N LEU A 14 0.31 -3.55 -15.12
CA LEU A 14 0.71 -4.89 -14.69
C LEU A 14 0.43 -5.14 -13.20
N LEU A 15 0.76 -4.17 -12.33
CA LEU A 15 0.51 -4.26 -10.90
C LEU A 15 -1.00 -4.21 -10.58
N GLU A 16 -1.72 -3.31 -11.23
CA GLU A 16 -3.18 -3.17 -11.05
C GLU A 16 -3.92 -4.43 -11.53
N ASP A 17 -3.57 -4.97 -12.70
CA ASP A 17 -4.17 -6.19 -13.24
C ASP A 17 -3.86 -7.40 -12.38
N TYR A 18 -2.65 -7.47 -11.81
CA TYR A 18 -2.32 -8.50 -10.81
C TYR A 18 -3.26 -8.42 -9.61
N VAL A 19 -3.47 -7.23 -9.03
CA VAL A 19 -4.38 -7.03 -7.89
C VAL A 19 -5.82 -7.39 -8.27
N PHE A 20 -6.30 -6.95 -9.43
CA PHE A 20 -7.67 -7.26 -9.88
C PHE A 20 -7.87 -8.75 -10.12
N GLY A 21 -6.85 -9.44 -10.65
CA GLY A 21 -6.83 -10.88 -10.83
C GLY A 21 -7.06 -11.68 -9.54
N LEU A 22 -6.62 -11.15 -8.37
CA LEU A 22 -6.84 -11.80 -7.08
C LEU A 22 -8.33 -11.93 -6.71
N THR A 23 -9.18 -11.07 -7.26
CA THR A 23 -10.63 -11.09 -7.00
C THR A 23 -11.37 -12.17 -7.78
N GLY A 24 -10.77 -12.73 -8.83
CA GLY A 24 -11.44 -13.65 -9.76
C GLY A 24 -12.56 -13.01 -10.59
N LYS A 25 -12.68 -11.68 -10.60
CA LYS A 25 -13.74 -10.94 -11.30
C LYS A 25 -13.17 -10.20 -12.51
N GLU A 26 -13.92 -10.19 -13.62
CA GLU A 26 -13.54 -9.47 -14.84
C GLU A 26 -13.50 -7.94 -14.62
N ARG A 27 -14.44 -7.40 -13.86
CA ARG A 27 -14.52 -5.98 -13.49
C ARG A 27 -14.83 -5.82 -12.00
N PRO A 28 -13.81 -5.90 -11.13
CA PRO A 28 -14.01 -5.78 -9.68
C PRO A 28 -14.52 -4.39 -9.29
N ARG A 29 -15.22 -4.33 -8.15
CA ARG A 29 -15.56 -3.07 -7.49
C ARG A 29 -14.36 -2.60 -6.69
N VAL A 30 -13.88 -1.40 -6.98
CA VAL A 30 -12.71 -0.82 -6.34
C VAL A 30 -13.11 0.44 -5.59
N LEU A 31 -12.84 0.47 -4.29
CA LEU A 31 -12.90 1.69 -3.49
C LEU A 31 -11.53 2.34 -3.48
N PHE A 32 -11.40 3.48 -4.12
CA PHE A 32 -10.19 4.30 -4.05
C PHE A 32 -10.22 5.19 -2.82
N VAL A 33 -9.12 5.19 -2.04
CA VAL A 33 -9.01 5.88 -0.76
C VAL A 33 -7.87 6.90 -0.81
N PRO A 34 -8.12 8.16 -1.19
CA PRO A 34 -7.09 9.20 -1.34
C PRO A 34 -6.80 9.98 -0.05
N THR A 35 -7.18 9.47 1.11
CA THR A 35 -7.06 10.19 2.39
C THR A 35 -5.63 10.63 2.70
N ALA A 36 -4.63 9.84 2.30
CA ALA A 36 -3.22 10.16 2.55
C ALA A 36 -2.74 11.46 1.84
N VAL A 37 -3.51 11.96 0.87
CA VAL A 37 -3.32 13.26 0.20
C VAL A 37 -4.47 14.22 0.46
N ALA A 38 -5.13 14.10 1.62
CA ALA A 38 -6.25 14.94 2.04
C ALA A 38 -7.40 14.96 1.02
N ASP A 39 -7.73 13.80 0.44
CA ASP A 39 -8.78 13.60 -0.56
C ASP A 39 -8.64 14.51 -1.79
N ALA A 40 -7.41 14.79 -2.23
CA ALA A 40 -7.11 15.67 -3.34
C ALA A 40 -7.93 15.30 -4.60
N PRO A 41 -8.68 16.24 -5.17
CA PRO A 41 -9.54 15.98 -6.34
C PRO A 41 -8.79 15.44 -7.55
N ASP A 42 -7.57 15.93 -7.80
CA ASP A 42 -6.76 15.52 -8.94
C ASP A 42 -6.38 14.03 -8.84
N LEU A 43 -6.01 13.56 -7.64
CA LEU A 43 -5.70 12.16 -7.43
C LEU A 43 -6.95 11.28 -7.49
N THR A 44 -8.08 11.79 -7.00
CA THR A 44 -9.38 11.10 -7.14
C THR A 44 -9.75 10.91 -8.60
N LEU A 45 -9.66 11.97 -9.42
CA LEU A 45 -9.90 11.91 -10.86
C LEU A 45 -8.93 10.96 -11.57
N TRP A 46 -7.66 10.99 -11.16
CA TRP A 46 -6.68 10.04 -11.65
C TRP A 46 -7.10 8.58 -11.37
N GLY A 47 -7.57 8.27 -10.16
CA GLY A 47 -8.05 6.93 -9.82
C GLY A 47 -9.16 6.44 -10.74
N TYR A 48 -10.14 7.29 -11.05
CA TYR A 48 -11.18 6.98 -12.03
C TYR A 48 -10.64 6.77 -13.44
N SER A 49 -9.73 7.63 -13.88
CA SER A 49 -9.12 7.56 -15.21
C SER A 49 -8.23 6.33 -15.36
N ALA A 50 -7.42 6.02 -14.34
CA ALA A 50 -6.44 4.95 -14.39
C ALA A 50 -7.05 3.55 -14.30
N LEU A 51 -8.13 3.40 -13.52
CA LEU A 51 -8.70 2.09 -13.17
C LEU A 51 -10.05 1.81 -13.85
N GLY A 52 -10.77 2.85 -14.32
CA GLY A 52 -12.17 2.79 -14.70
C GLY A 52 -12.48 1.99 -15.97
N ASP A 53 -11.50 1.74 -16.82
CA ASP A 53 -11.64 0.88 -18.00
C ASP A 53 -11.68 -0.63 -17.62
N ARG A 54 -11.07 -1.00 -16.47
CA ARG A 54 -10.93 -2.39 -16.00
C ARG A 54 -11.69 -2.70 -14.72
N ALA A 55 -12.14 -1.68 -13.98
CA ALA A 55 -12.84 -1.83 -12.71
C ALA A 55 -14.08 -0.94 -12.62
N ARG A 56 -14.93 -1.19 -11.62
CA ARG A 56 -16.00 -0.28 -11.20
C ARG A 56 -15.49 0.54 -10.04
N VAL A 57 -14.98 1.73 -10.34
CA VAL A 57 -14.32 2.60 -9.37
C VAL A 57 -15.35 3.43 -8.62
N SER A 58 -15.22 3.48 -7.32
CA SER A 58 -15.78 4.47 -6.41
C SER A 58 -14.68 5.05 -5.54
N HIS A 59 -14.94 6.13 -4.82
CA HIS A 59 -13.98 6.65 -3.84
C HIS A 59 -14.67 6.98 -2.52
N VAL A 60 -13.90 7.07 -1.47
CA VAL A 60 -14.35 7.64 -0.20
C VAL A 60 -13.58 8.94 0.06
N SER A 61 -14.32 9.97 0.47
CA SER A 61 -13.76 11.23 0.96
C SER A 61 -14.14 11.43 2.41
N PHE A 62 -13.21 11.95 3.22
CA PHE A 62 -13.42 12.30 4.62
C PHE A 62 -13.61 13.80 4.81
N PHE A 63 -13.38 14.60 3.76
CA PHE A 63 -13.52 16.04 3.80
C PHE A 63 -14.68 16.52 2.90
N PRO A 64 -15.61 17.37 3.43
CA PRO A 64 -15.65 17.86 4.82
C PRO A 64 -16.15 16.84 5.84
N TRP A 65 -16.81 15.76 5.42
CA TRP A 65 -17.25 14.62 6.23
C TRP A 65 -17.42 13.36 5.37
N PRO A 66 -17.24 12.17 5.96
CA PRO A 66 -17.40 10.92 5.23
C PRO A 66 -18.87 10.62 4.92
N PRO A 67 -19.13 9.68 3.98
CA PRO A 67 -20.48 9.20 3.73
C PRO A 67 -21.12 8.60 4.98
N PRO A 68 -22.47 8.70 5.13
CA PRO A 68 -23.16 8.25 6.33
C PRO A 68 -22.98 6.76 6.65
N ASP A 69 -22.77 5.92 5.67
CA ASP A 69 -22.60 4.47 5.83
C ASP A 69 -21.27 3.99 5.25
N LEU A 70 -20.16 4.39 5.92
CA LEU A 70 -18.80 3.98 5.57
C LEU A 70 -18.64 2.47 5.53
N ARG A 71 -19.28 1.77 6.47
CA ARG A 71 -19.18 0.31 6.56
C ARG A 71 -19.75 -0.37 5.33
N LYS A 72 -20.92 0.04 4.88
CA LYS A 72 -21.53 -0.47 3.65
C LYS A 72 -20.65 -0.16 2.43
N VAL A 73 -20.17 1.09 2.33
CA VAL A 73 -19.29 1.53 1.24
C VAL A 73 -18.06 0.64 1.13
N ALA A 74 -17.42 0.27 2.24
CA ALA A 74 -16.21 -0.56 2.24
C ALA A 74 -16.52 -2.05 1.99
N LEU A 75 -17.51 -2.62 2.69
CA LEU A 75 -17.80 -4.06 2.63
C LEU A 75 -18.45 -4.51 1.30
N GLU A 76 -19.00 -3.59 0.53
CA GLU A 76 -19.53 -3.90 -0.81
C GLU A 76 -18.45 -3.97 -1.90
N GLN A 77 -17.19 -3.72 -1.56
CA GLN A 77 -16.09 -3.72 -2.53
C GLN A 77 -15.44 -5.09 -2.68
N ASP A 78 -14.69 -5.23 -3.77
CA ASP A 78 -13.83 -6.38 -4.01
C ASP A 78 -12.36 -6.03 -3.72
N VAL A 79 -12.02 -4.75 -3.89
CA VAL A 79 -10.69 -4.18 -3.61
C VAL A 79 -10.86 -2.84 -2.90
N ILE A 80 -10.06 -2.58 -1.88
CA ILE A 80 -9.85 -1.26 -1.29
C ILE A 80 -8.41 -0.83 -1.63
N PHE A 81 -8.28 0.27 -2.37
CA PHE A 81 -7.04 0.73 -2.95
C PHE A 81 -6.63 2.07 -2.34
N VAL A 82 -5.68 2.05 -1.43
CA VAL A 82 -5.17 3.22 -0.70
C VAL A 82 -4.06 3.92 -1.48
N SER A 83 -4.15 5.22 -1.62
CA SER A 83 -3.13 6.04 -2.27
C SER A 83 -1.83 6.17 -1.47
N GLY A 84 -0.76 6.58 -2.13
CA GLY A 84 0.41 7.17 -1.47
C GLY A 84 0.08 8.51 -0.82
N GLY A 85 1.04 9.06 -0.07
CA GLY A 85 0.92 10.34 0.61
C GLY A 85 1.33 10.25 2.09
N ASN A 86 0.72 11.03 2.97
CA ASN A 86 1.05 11.09 4.39
C ASN A 86 0.32 9.99 5.19
N THR A 87 1.07 8.97 5.61
CA THR A 87 0.54 7.82 6.33
C THR A 87 -0.06 8.20 7.68
N ALA A 88 0.64 9.02 8.47
CA ALA A 88 0.17 9.39 9.82
C ALA A 88 -1.15 10.17 9.77
N ASN A 89 -1.30 11.10 8.81
CA ASN A 89 -2.53 11.84 8.62
C ASN A 89 -3.69 10.93 8.22
N ALA A 90 -3.47 10.00 7.28
CA ALA A 90 -4.50 9.04 6.88
C ALA A 90 -4.98 8.21 8.07
N LEU A 91 -4.06 7.65 8.86
CA LEU A 91 -4.38 6.84 10.05
C LEU A 91 -5.15 7.65 11.11
N ALA A 92 -4.76 8.89 11.36
CA ALA A 92 -5.45 9.77 12.30
C ALA A 92 -6.90 10.04 11.89
N ILE A 93 -7.13 10.32 10.59
CA ILE A 93 -8.46 10.54 10.02
C ILE A 93 -9.30 9.26 10.12
N TRP A 94 -8.76 8.12 9.71
CA TRP A 94 -9.47 6.84 9.74
C TRP A 94 -9.89 6.45 11.14
N ARG A 95 -9.02 6.60 12.14
CA ARG A 95 -9.34 6.33 13.55
C ARG A 95 -10.42 7.27 14.08
N THR A 96 -10.39 8.54 13.68
CA THR A 96 -11.42 9.53 14.08
C THR A 96 -12.82 9.11 13.62
N HIS A 97 -12.93 8.44 12.46
CA HIS A 97 -14.19 8.05 11.87
C HIS A 97 -14.49 6.53 12.00
N GLY A 98 -13.66 5.75 12.71
CA GLY A 98 -13.81 4.30 12.85
C GLY A 98 -13.58 3.51 11.57
N PHE A 99 -12.94 4.14 10.55
CA PHE A 99 -12.69 3.48 9.27
C PHE A 99 -11.58 2.42 9.37
N ASP A 100 -10.66 2.57 10.32
CA ASP A 100 -9.66 1.56 10.68
C ASP A 100 -10.29 0.21 11.05
N GLN A 101 -11.34 0.22 11.86
CA GLN A 101 -12.10 -0.97 12.24
C GLN A 101 -12.88 -1.55 11.04
N ILE A 102 -13.46 -0.69 10.23
CA ILE A 102 -14.17 -1.08 9.01
C ILE A 102 -13.21 -1.73 8.01
N LEU A 103 -11.99 -1.22 7.87
CA LEU A 103 -10.95 -1.83 7.03
C LEU A 103 -10.57 -3.23 7.52
N HIS A 104 -10.50 -3.43 8.85
CA HIS A 104 -10.26 -4.75 9.43
C HIS A 104 -11.41 -5.73 9.12
N GLU A 105 -12.66 -5.30 9.31
CA GLU A 105 -13.83 -6.09 8.93
C GLU A 105 -13.84 -6.45 7.44
N ALA A 106 -13.47 -5.50 6.56
CA ALA A 106 -13.39 -5.73 5.13
C ALA A 106 -12.33 -6.78 4.79
N TRP A 107 -11.16 -6.72 5.43
CA TRP A 107 -10.10 -7.71 5.30
C TRP A 107 -10.57 -9.10 5.73
N GLU A 108 -11.20 -9.22 6.91
CA GLU A 108 -11.76 -10.49 7.39
C GLU A 108 -12.86 -11.05 6.47
N ALA A 109 -13.61 -10.16 5.80
CA ALA A 109 -14.61 -10.53 4.81
C ALA A 109 -14.03 -10.95 3.43
N GLY A 110 -12.69 -10.88 3.27
CA GLY A 110 -12.00 -11.27 2.04
C GLY A 110 -11.90 -10.17 0.98
N VAL A 111 -12.16 -8.91 1.34
CA VAL A 111 -11.86 -7.78 0.45
C VAL A 111 -10.36 -7.63 0.32
N VAL A 112 -9.85 -7.50 -0.90
CA VAL A 112 -8.42 -7.30 -1.15
C VAL A 112 -8.02 -5.89 -0.73
N LEU A 113 -7.19 -5.77 0.31
CA LEU A 113 -6.62 -4.49 0.73
C LEU A 113 -5.30 -4.27 0.02
N THR A 114 -5.12 -3.11 -0.60
CA THR A 114 -3.91 -2.79 -1.36
C THR A 114 -3.61 -1.30 -1.34
N GLY A 115 -2.45 -0.92 -1.85
CA GLY A 115 -2.03 0.46 -2.04
C GLY A 115 -0.54 0.58 -2.26
N TRP A 116 -0.07 1.79 -2.51
CA TRP A 116 1.36 2.07 -2.70
C TRP A 116 1.86 3.10 -1.69
N SER A 117 3.15 3.05 -1.34
CA SER A 117 3.77 3.99 -0.39
C SER A 117 2.99 4.04 0.92
N ALA A 118 2.33 5.13 1.30
CA ALA A 118 1.47 5.20 2.47
C ALA A 118 0.42 4.07 2.50
N GLY A 119 -0.15 3.71 1.34
CA GLY A 119 -1.09 2.59 1.19
C GLY A 119 -0.44 1.20 1.25
N MET A 120 0.89 1.10 1.28
CA MET A 120 1.61 -0.10 1.71
C MET A 120 1.82 -0.06 3.22
N LEU A 121 2.28 1.09 3.73
CA LEU A 121 2.71 1.24 5.12
C LEU A 121 1.60 1.08 6.14
N CYS A 122 0.41 1.58 5.83
CA CYS A 122 -0.72 1.65 6.78
C CYS A 122 -1.14 0.28 7.35
N TRP A 123 -0.89 -0.81 6.65
CA TRP A 123 -1.30 -2.16 7.07
C TRP A 123 -0.40 -2.78 8.14
N PHE A 124 0.85 -2.35 8.26
CA PHE A 124 1.82 -2.89 9.19
C PHE A 124 1.69 -2.29 10.60
N GLU A 125 2.31 -2.92 11.60
CA GLU A 125 2.44 -2.37 12.97
C GLU A 125 3.33 -1.12 12.98
N ALA A 126 4.39 -1.14 12.17
CA ALA A 126 5.38 -0.08 12.11
C ALA A 126 5.81 0.23 10.66
N ALA A 127 6.36 1.41 10.45
CA ALA A 127 6.74 1.86 9.11
C ALA A 127 7.86 2.91 9.15
N VAL A 128 8.65 2.97 8.09
CA VAL A 128 9.56 4.11 7.83
C VAL A 128 8.84 5.11 6.94
N THR A 129 8.68 6.34 7.43
CA THR A 129 7.85 7.37 6.79
C THR A 129 8.44 8.77 6.95
N ASP A 130 8.11 9.65 6.04
CA ASP A 130 8.31 11.10 6.06
C ASP A 130 7.07 11.88 6.52
N SER A 131 6.10 11.19 7.15
CA SER A 131 4.82 11.79 7.54
C SER A 131 4.92 12.93 8.54
N PHE A 132 6.04 13.05 9.28
CA PHE A 132 6.22 14.04 10.35
C PHE A 132 7.15 15.19 9.95
N GLY A 133 7.70 15.19 8.74
CA GLY A 133 8.64 16.19 8.24
C GLY A 133 9.49 15.63 7.09
N PRO A 134 10.46 16.40 6.59
CA PRO A 134 11.27 16.00 5.43
C PRO A 134 12.22 14.84 5.71
N GLU A 135 12.49 14.54 6.98
CA GLU A 135 13.37 13.45 7.38
C GLU A 135 12.58 12.17 7.61
N LEU A 136 13.13 11.04 7.14
CA LEU A 136 12.56 9.72 7.38
C LEU A 136 12.63 9.34 8.86
N GLN A 137 11.52 8.85 9.40
CA GLN A 137 11.39 8.43 10.80
C GLN A 137 10.68 7.08 10.90
N GLY A 138 10.95 6.37 12.00
CA GLY A 138 10.21 5.18 12.38
C GLY A 138 8.87 5.55 13.03
N MET A 139 7.77 5.10 12.48
CA MET A 139 6.42 5.18 13.04
C MET A 139 6.02 3.80 13.59
N ARG A 140 5.52 3.73 14.82
CA ARG A 140 5.09 2.47 15.48
C ARG A 140 3.58 2.44 15.75
N ASP A 141 2.83 3.04 14.88
CA ASP A 141 1.39 3.25 15.06
C ASP A 141 0.63 3.06 13.73
N GLY A 142 0.91 1.94 13.04
CA GLY A 142 0.14 1.51 11.88
C GLY A 142 -1.18 0.83 12.28
N LEU A 143 -1.89 0.22 11.35
CA LEU A 143 -3.13 -0.53 11.63
C LEU A 143 -2.85 -1.89 12.30
N GLY A 144 -1.64 -2.43 12.13
CA GLY A 144 -1.24 -3.70 12.75
C GLY A 144 -1.93 -4.94 12.18
N PHE A 145 -2.46 -4.86 10.96
CA PHE A 145 -2.99 -6.05 10.28
C PHE A 145 -1.87 -7.01 9.88
N LEU A 146 -0.71 -6.46 9.58
CA LEU A 146 0.51 -7.21 9.29
C LEU A 146 1.55 -6.94 10.37
N PRO A 147 2.21 -8.00 10.91
CA PRO A 147 3.21 -7.84 11.94
C PRO A 147 4.50 -7.22 11.41
N GLY A 148 5.25 -6.59 12.30
CA GLY A 148 6.55 -6.00 12.01
C GLY A 148 6.46 -4.66 11.31
N SER A 149 7.43 -4.36 10.45
CA SER A 149 7.55 -3.05 9.83
C SER A 149 7.67 -3.10 8.31
N ALA A 150 7.44 -1.95 7.66
CA ALA A 150 7.56 -1.80 6.22
C ALA A 150 8.33 -0.54 5.80
N CYS A 151 9.05 -0.65 4.67
CA CYS A 151 9.73 0.47 4.01
C CYS A 151 9.46 0.42 2.49
N PRO A 152 8.74 1.39 1.91
CA PRO A 152 8.54 1.52 0.47
C PRO A 152 9.71 2.26 -0.17
N HIS A 153 9.71 2.39 -1.51
CA HIS A 153 10.69 3.17 -2.29
C HIS A 153 12.14 2.81 -1.97
N TYR A 154 12.42 1.52 -1.72
CA TYR A 154 13.69 1.11 -1.13
C TYR A 154 14.90 1.34 -2.02
N ASP A 155 14.71 1.35 -3.33
CA ASP A 155 15.69 1.75 -4.33
C ASP A 155 15.43 3.13 -4.95
N GLY A 156 14.17 3.61 -4.91
CA GLY A 156 13.76 4.86 -5.52
C GLY A 156 14.16 6.12 -4.74
N GLU A 157 14.26 6.01 -3.42
CA GLU A 157 14.66 7.11 -2.53
C GLU A 157 15.93 6.73 -1.77
N ALA A 158 17.05 7.43 -2.05
CA ALA A 158 18.40 7.07 -1.57
C ALA A 158 18.52 6.90 -0.05
N GLU A 159 17.72 7.65 0.72
CA GLU A 159 17.75 7.61 2.18
C GLU A 159 16.96 6.44 2.80
N ARG A 160 16.07 5.79 2.05
CA ARG A 160 15.21 4.72 2.61
C ARG A 160 16.02 3.55 3.15
N ARG A 161 16.92 2.99 2.33
CA ARG A 161 17.73 1.83 2.70
C ARG A 161 18.61 2.08 3.91
N PRO A 162 19.47 3.14 3.95
CA PRO A 162 20.32 3.39 5.10
C PRO A 162 19.54 3.73 6.36
N VAL A 163 18.45 4.49 6.28
CA VAL A 163 17.62 4.82 7.44
C VAL A 163 16.93 3.58 8.01
N TYR A 164 16.33 2.76 7.15
CA TYR A 164 15.60 1.58 7.62
C TYR A 164 16.53 0.54 8.26
N THR A 165 17.65 0.21 7.62
CA THR A 165 18.63 -0.73 8.18
C THR A 165 19.18 -0.25 9.51
N LYS A 166 19.47 1.05 9.64
CA LYS A 166 19.91 1.66 10.90
C LYS A 166 18.83 1.56 11.99
N LEU A 167 17.60 1.93 11.68
CA LEU A 167 16.48 1.85 12.65
C LEU A 167 16.29 0.43 13.16
N VAL A 168 16.31 -0.57 12.28
CA VAL A 168 16.16 -1.98 12.68
C VAL A 168 17.34 -2.44 13.54
N ALA A 169 18.56 -2.08 13.20
CA ALA A 169 19.74 -2.37 14.03
C ALA A 169 19.67 -1.70 15.42
N GLU A 170 18.98 -0.58 15.55
CA GLU A 170 18.75 0.16 16.80
C GLU A 170 17.48 -0.31 17.56
N GLY A 171 16.84 -1.39 17.13
CA GLY A 171 15.69 -2.02 17.82
C GLY A 171 14.31 -1.57 17.30
N PHE A 172 14.23 -1.03 16.10
CA PHE A 172 12.95 -0.90 15.39
C PHE A 172 12.49 -2.30 14.95
N PRO A 173 11.17 -2.58 14.86
CA PRO A 173 10.70 -3.88 14.43
C PRO A 173 11.33 -4.32 13.10
N PRO A 174 11.82 -5.55 12.98
CA PRO A 174 12.24 -6.10 11.70
C PRO A 174 11.03 -6.18 10.75
N GLY A 175 11.28 -6.26 9.44
CA GLY A 175 10.17 -6.32 8.52
C GLY A 175 10.58 -6.40 7.06
N LEU A 176 9.80 -5.76 6.19
CA LEU A 176 9.93 -5.89 4.75
C LEU A 176 10.15 -4.54 4.08
N ALA A 177 11.10 -4.52 3.15
CA ALA A 177 11.29 -3.39 2.23
C ALA A 177 10.86 -3.80 0.82
N ALA A 178 10.39 -2.85 0.04
CA ALA A 178 10.01 -3.08 -1.35
C ALA A 178 10.53 -1.94 -2.24
N ASP A 179 11.19 -2.33 -3.32
CA ASP A 179 11.60 -1.42 -4.39
C ASP A 179 10.36 -0.84 -5.11
N ASP A 180 10.56 0.22 -5.88
CA ASP A 180 9.53 0.74 -6.77
C ASP A 180 9.11 -0.32 -7.80
N CYS A 181 7.83 -0.39 -8.09
CA CYS A 181 7.21 -1.39 -8.97
C CYS A 181 7.16 -2.82 -8.40
N VAL A 182 7.40 -3.01 -7.10
CA VAL A 182 7.30 -4.31 -6.42
C VAL A 182 6.04 -4.34 -5.56
N ALA A 183 5.32 -5.47 -5.60
CA ALA A 183 4.18 -5.73 -4.74
C ALA A 183 4.41 -6.98 -3.88
N LEU A 184 4.05 -6.85 -2.60
CA LEU A 184 4.05 -7.93 -1.62
C LEU A 184 2.61 -8.42 -1.45
N ARG A 185 2.33 -9.70 -1.72
CA ARG A 185 1.04 -10.34 -1.49
C ARG A 185 1.08 -11.17 -0.22
N PHE A 186 0.12 -10.95 0.62
CA PHE A 186 -0.09 -11.70 1.85
C PHE A 186 -1.37 -12.53 1.75
N ASP A 187 -1.34 -13.73 2.31
CA ASP A 187 -2.53 -14.53 2.60
C ASP A 187 -2.68 -14.54 4.13
N GLY A 188 -3.70 -13.83 4.62
CA GLY A 188 -3.74 -13.45 6.04
C GLY A 188 -2.51 -12.60 6.38
N THR A 189 -1.69 -13.06 7.33
CA THR A 189 -0.45 -12.38 7.76
C THR A 189 0.83 -12.95 7.13
N GLU A 190 0.72 -14.01 6.34
CA GLU A 190 1.87 -14.68 5.74
C GLU A 190 2.23 -14.09 4.37
N LEU A 191 3.49 -13.76 4.16
CA LEU A 191 3.98 -13.32 2.85
C LEU A 191 3.93 -14.51 1.88
N ALA A 192 2.96 -14.47 0.96
CA ALA A 192 2.70 -15.56 0.03
C ALA A 192 3.44 -15.40 -1.31
N GLU A 193 3.62 -14.16 -1.78
CA GLU A 193 4.26 -13.91 -3.07
C GLU A 193 4.84 -12.49 -3.14
N VAL A 194 5.95 -12.34 -3.86
CA VAL A 194 6.50 -11.04 -4.28
C VAL A 194 6.46 -10.98 -5.79
N VAL A 195 5.92 -9.89 -6.34
CA VAL A 195 5.85 -9.68 -7.79
C VAL A 195 6.41 -8.33 -8.19
N THR A 196 6.95 -8.23 -9.40
CA THR A 196 7.50 -6.98 -9.92
C THR A 196 7.04 -6.68 -11.34
N ALA A 197 6.78 -5.40 -11.61
CA ALA A 197 6.54 -4.86 -12.94
C ALA A 197 7.81 -4.26 -13.57
N ARG A 198 8.98 -4.33 -12.90
CA ARG A 198 10.24 -3.75 -13.36
C ARG A 198 11.39 -4.74 -13.24
N PRO A 199 12.22 -4.93 -14.30
CA PRO A 199 13.41 -5.77 -14.22
C PRO A 199 14.37 -5.30 -13.12
N GLY A 200 14.88 -6.26 -12.32
CA GLY A 200 15.88 -6.02 -11.27
C GLY A 200 15.35 -5.29 -10.04
N ALA A 201 14.04 -5.17 -9.88
CA ALA A 201 13.43 -4.67 -8.66
C ALA A 201 12.91 -5.84 -7.81
N ASP A 202 13.25 -5.82 -6.52
CA ASP A 202 13.01 -6.88 -5.58
C ASP A 202 12.41 -6.36 -4.26
N ALA A 203 12.10 -7.28 -3.36
CA ALA A 203 11.83 -6.98 -1.96
C ALA A 203 12.97 -7.48 -1.07
N TYR A 204 12.97 -7.05 0.17
CA TYR A 204 14.01 -7.41 1.13
C TYR A 204 13.38 -7.70 2.50
N ARG A 205 13.88 -8.73 3.15
CA ARG A 205 13.64 -8.95 4.59
C ARG A 205 14.75 -8.23 5.34
N VAL A 206 14.39 -7.29 6.21
CA VAL A 206 15.34 -6.47 6.97
C VAL A 206 15.25 -6.86 8.44
N SER A 207 16.40 -7.26 9.01
CA SER A 207 16.54 -7.67 10.40
C SER A 207 17.77 -6.99 11.04
N ALA A 208 18.00 -7.24 12.33
CA ALA A 208 19.20 -6.76 13.03
C ALA A 208 20.51 -7.35 12.46
N GLU A 209 20.42 -8.52 11.82
CA GLU A 209 21.56 -9.21 11.20
C GLU A 209 21.88 -8.67 9.79
N GLY A 210 20.99 -7.86 9.23
CA GLY A 210 21.13 -7.28 7.90
C GLY A 210 19.88 -7.44 7.04
N GLU A 211 20.09 -7.36 5.73
CA GLU A 211 19.01 -7.50 4.74
C GLU A 211 19.22 -8.73 3.85
N GLU A 212 18.13 -9.43 3.58
CA GLU A 212 18.09 -10.59 2.69
C GLU A 212 17.13 -10.29 1.52
N PRO A 213 17.58 -10.39 0.27
CA PRO A 213 16.71 -10.19 -0.88
C PRO A 213 15.65 -11.30 -0.97
N ILE A 214 14.45 -10.90 -1.40
CA ILE A 214 13.34 -11.80 -1.75
C ILE A 214 13.09 -11.58 -3.23
N GLU A 215 13.50 -12.57 -4.07
CA GLU A 215 13.33 -12.48 -5.51
C GLU A 215 11.88 -12.30 -5.90
N ALA A 216 11.62 -11.29 -6.71
CA ALA A 216 10.27 -10.98 -7.19
C ALA A 216 9.97 -11.68 -8.51
N ARG A 217 8.83 -12.35 -8.61
CA ARG A 217 8.35 -12.92 -9.87
C ARG A 217 7.93 -11.79 -10.84
N PRO A 218 8.48 -11.75 -12.06
CA PRO A 218 8.10 -10.73 -13.02
C PRO A 218 6.66 -10.89 -13.51
N LEU A 219 5.95 -9.76 -13.66
CA LEU A 219 4.62 -9.69 -14.26
C LEU A 219 4.66 -9.43 -15.78
N PHE A 220 5.83 -9.22 -16.33
CA PHE A 220 6.07 -8.97 -17.76
C PHE A 220 6.70 -10.20 -18.43
N SER A 221 6.49 -10.35 -19.73
CA SER A 221 7.08 -11.43 -20.54
C SER A 221 8.32 -10.90 -21.27
N GLY A 222 9.48 -11.47 -20.97
CA GLY A 222 10.74 -11.19 -21.64
C GLY A 222 11.58 -10.05 -21.04
N PRO A 223 12.85 -9.98 -21.48
CA PRO A 223 13.76 -8.91 -21.08
C PRO A 223 13.35 -7.58 -21.67
#